data_3563a2e3072cbba4ccff2ba4a6a8412f
#
_entry.id   3563a2e3072cbba4ccff2ba4a6a8412f
#
_cell.length_a   1.000
_cell.length_b   1.000
_cell.length_c   1.000
_cell.angle_alpha   90.00
_cell.angle_beta   90.00
_cell.angle_gamma   90.00
#
_symmetry.space_group_name_H-M   'P 1'
#
loop_
_entity.id
_entity.type
_entity.pdbx_description
1 polymer ?
#
loop_
_entity_poly.entity_id
_entity_poly.type
_entity_poly.pdbx_seq_one_letter_code
_entity_poly.pdbx_strand_id
1 'polypeptide(L)'
;MVARAIDFRKFGVSRAINICKCYLLNMDKIRRTSSDEATSSIIDELLTDRGFGNREFDRATHGAITYSRIRDIRSGLRGPIRLSEFLIICQTCDVDPVVTLREIVTEAHHLEEEQTRARGLAVTDEAINRIAAHPEDYDTAAHTDPNKMLETETPRD
;
A
#
# COMPACT_ATOMS: atom_id res chain seq x y z
N MET A 1 -58.87 -22.05 6.17
CA MET A 1 -57.54 -22.20 5.57
C MET A 1 -56.52 -21.81 6.61
N VAL A 2 -55.82 -22.77 7.20
CA VAL A 2 -54.85 -22.53 8.30
C VAL A 2 -53.49 -22.50 7.69
N ALA A 3 -52.82 -21.34 7.74
CA ALA A 3 -51.45 -21.16 7.30
C ALA A 3 -50.51 -21.88 8.27
N ARG A 4 -49.83 -22.93 7.84
CA ARG A 4 -48.77 -23.60 8.60
C ARG A 4 -47.55 -22.67 8.65
N ALA A 5 -47.25 -22.21 9.83
CA ALA A 5 -45.97 -21.58 10.12
C ALA A 5 -44.84 -22.60 9.99
N ILE A 6 -43.88 -22.33 9.11
CA ILE A 6 -42.69 -23.15 8.92
C ILE A 6 -41.71 -22.80 10.06
N ASP A 7 -41.47 -23.79 10.92
CA ASP A 7 -40.55 -23.68 12.03
C ASP A 7 -39.09 -23.79 11.54
N PHE A 8 -38.41 -22.67 11.37
CA PHE A 8 -37.04 -22.56 10.90
C PHE A 8 -35.96 -23.03 11.92
N ARG A 9 -36.38 -23.51 13.09
CA ARG A 9 -35.41 -23.90 14.15
C ARG A 9 -34.75 -25.27 13.92
N LYS A 10 -35.14 -26.05 12.93
CA LYS A 10 -34.59 -27.41 12.67
C LYS A 10 -33.47 -27.49 11.63
N PHE A 11 -33.15 -26.42 10.93
CA PHE A 11 -31.98 -26.37 10.04
C PHE A 11 -30.87 -25.62 10.73
N GLY A 12 -29.78 -26.32 11.06
CA GLY A 12 -28.62 -25.88 11.79
C GLY A 12 -28.02 -24.54 11.35
N VAL A 13 -28.66 -23.42 11.71
CA VAL A 13 -28.32 -22.05 11.39
C VAL A 13 -26.99 -21.62 12.07
N SER A 14 -26.52 -22.41 13.05
CA SER A 14 -25.29 -22.08 13.79
C SER A 14 -24.02 -22.20 12.96
N ARG A 15 -23.97 -23.05 11.92
CA ARG A 15 -22.81 -23.16 11.03
C ARG A 15 -22.78 -22.07 9.93
N ALA A 16 -23.96 -21.68 9.44
CA ALA A 16 -24.07 -20.63 8.41
C ALA A 16 -23.69 -19.26 8.96
N ILE A 17 -24.01 -18.96 10.22
CA ILE A 17 -23.65 -17.68 10.88
C ILE A 17 -22.13 -17.59 11.08
N ASN A 18 -21.45 -18.68 11.42
CA ASN A 18 -20.01 -18.71 11.57
C ASN A 18 -19.26 -18.57 10.23
N ILE A 19 -19.78 -19.16 9.15
CA ILE A 19 -19.19 -19.01 7.80
C ILE A 19 -19.37 -17.58 7.32
N CYS A 20 -20.52 -16.96 7.53
CA CYS A 20 -20.77 -15.56 7.17
C CYS A 20 -19.90 -14.59 7.98
N LYS A 21 -19.67 -14.88 9.28
CA LYS A 21 -18.80 -14.07 10.14
C LYS A 21 -17.32 -14.22 9.75
N CYS A 22 -16.87 -15.41 9.34
CA CYS A 22 -15.53 -15.61 8.78
C CYS A 22 -15.36 -14.90 7.43
N TYR A 23 -16.37 -14.90 6.56
CA TYR A 23 -16.33 -14.16 5.30
C TYR A 23 -16.31 -12.66 5.50
N LEU A 24 -17.03 -12.13 6.50
CA LEU A 24 -17.03 -10.71 6.82
C LEU A 24 -15.76 -10.26 7.56
N LEU A 25 -15.08 -11.16 8.28
CA LEU A 25 -13.80 -10.87 8.95
C LEU A 25 -12.60 -11.00 8.00
N ASN A 26 -12.79 -11.67 6.87
CA ASN A 26 -11.75 -11.85 5.84
C ASN A 26 -12.04 -11.03 4.57
N MET A 27 -12.84 -9.98 4.66
CA MET A 27 -12.74 -8.88 3.71
C MET A 27 -11.38 -8.23 4.01
N ASP A 28 -10.36 -8.74 3.33
CA ASP A 28 -9.03 -8.15 3.33
C ASP A 28 -9.22 -6.65 3.18
N LYS A 29 -8.82 -5.90 4.21
CA LYS A 29 -8.70 -4.46 4.07
C LYS A 29 -7.85 -4.28 2.84
N ILE A 30 -8.41 -3.74 1.77
CA ILE A 30 -7.67 -3.44 0.55
C ILE A 30 -6.43 -2.69 1.02
N ARG A 31 -5.28 -3.33 0.96
CA ARG A 31 -4.03 -2.71 1.37
C ARG A 31 -3.79 -1.56 0.42
N ARG A 32 -3.53 -0.39 0.97
CA ARG A 32 -3.13 0.75 0.15
C ARG A 32 -1.85 0.37 -0.59
N THR A 33 -1.87 0.67 -1.86
CA THR A 33 -0.72 0.53 -2.75
C THR A 33 -0.01 1.87 -2.88
N SER A 34 1.21 1.87 -3.40
CA SER A 34 1.93 3.10 -3.77
C SER A 34 1.12 3.97 -4.72
N SER A 35 0.34 3.34 -5.63
CA SER A 35 -0.56 4.05 -6.53
C SER A 35 -1.72 4.77 -5.80
N ASP A 36 -2.25 4.21 -4.72
CA ASP A 36 -3.29 4.87 -3.91
C ASP A 36 -2.71 6.06 -3.14
N GLU A 37 -1.48 5.94 -2.68
CA GLU A 37 -0.75 7.00 -1.98
C GLU A 37 -0.42 8.16 -2.94
N ALA A 38 0.19 7.86 -4.07
CA ALA A 38 0.46 8.83 -5.14
C ALA A 38 -0.82 9.53 -5.60
N THR A 39 -1.92 8.79 -5.79
CA THR A 39 -3.21 9.37 -6.18
C THR A 39 -3.71 10.37 -5.14
N SER A 40 -3.64 10.04 -3.87
CA SER A 40 -4.09 10.95 -2.80
C SER A 40 -3.26 12.22 -2.74
N SER A 41 -1.94 12.11 -2.90
CA SER A 41 -0.99 13.23 -2.90
C SER A 41 -1.25 14.18 -4.08
N ILE A 42 -1.28 13.65 -5.31
CA ILE A 42 -1.48 14.45 -6.52
C ILE A 42 -2.86 15.12 -6.54
N ILE A 43 -3.91 14.44 -6.09
CA ILE A 43 -5.23 15.05 -6.00
C ILE A 43 -5.27 16.14 -4.94
N ASP A 44 -4.61 15.97 -3.80
CA ASP A 44 -4.54 17.01 -2.77
C ASP A 44 -3.81 18.26 -3.27
N GLU A 45 -2.69 18.07 -3.95
CA GLU A 45 -1.92 19.15 -4.60
C GLU A 45 -2.78 19.86 -5.66
N LEU A 46 -3.38 19.11 -6.58
CA LEU A 46 -4.24 19.66 -7.64
C LEU A 46 -5.38 20.51 -7.08
N LEU A 47 -6.09 20.03 -6.07
CA LEU A 47 -7.18 20.75 -5.45
C LEU A 47 -6.71 22.00 -4.71
N THR A 48 -5.54 21.92 -4.09
CA THR A 48 -4.90 23.05 -3.38
C THR A 48 -4.46 24.14 -4.36
N ASP A 49 -3.83 23.76 -5.46
CA ASP A 49 -3.39 24.69 -6.51
C ASP A 49 -4.56 25.41 -7.18
N ARG A 50 -5.69 24.72 -7.32
CA ARG A 50 -6.92 25.31 -7.85
C ARG A 50 -7.72 26.09 -6.80
N GLY A 51 -7.27 26.13 -5.56
CA GLY A 51 -7.92 26.84 -4.45
C GLY A 51 -9.19 26.19 -3.96
N PHE A 52 -9.42 24.89 -4.27
CA PHE A 52 -10.60 24.18 -3.81
C PHE A 52 -10.45 23.66 -2.39
N GLY A 53 -11.19 24.26 -1.44
CA GLY A 53 -11.49 23.62 -0.17
C GLY A 53 -12.49 22.46 -0.32
N ASN A 54 -12.54 21.55 0.65
CA ASN A 54 -13.41 20.35 0.57
C ASN A 54 -14.90 20.70 0.39
N ARG A 55 -15.39 21.79 1.03
CA ARG A 55 -16.78 22.25 0.90
C ARG A 55 -17.04 22.95 -0.41
N GLU A 56 -16.05 23.64 -0.94
CA GLU A 56 -16.14 24.34 -2.22
C GLU A 56 -16.19 23.35 -3.36
N PHE A 57 -15.37 22.30 -3.26
CA PHE A 57 -15.37 21.21 -4.23
C PHE A 57 -16.70 20.42 -4.25
N ASP A 58 -17.28 20.11 -3.07
CA ASP A 58 -18.60 19.48 -2.96
C ASP A 58 -19.67 20.31 -3.68
N ARG A 59 -19.65 21.65 -3.47
CA ARG A 59 -20.58 22.57 -4.19
C ARG A 59 -20.31 22.63 -5.70
N ALA A 60 -19.05 22.69 -6.11
CA ALA A 60 -18.66 22.74 -7.52
C ALA A 60 -19.07 21.47 -8.28
N THR A 61 -19.03 20.32 -7.61
CA THR A 61 -19.47 19.04 -8.18
C THR A 61 -20.96 18.76 -7.99
N HIS A 62 -21.73 19.72 -7.46
CA HIS A 62 -23.15 19.55 -7.15
C HIS A 62 -23.46 18.31 -6.31
N GLY A 63 -22.56 17.96 -5.38
CA GLY A 63 -22.68 16.80 -4.51
C GLY A 63 -22.32 15.45 -5.15
N ALA A 64 -21.80 15.44 -6.39
CA ALA A 64 -21.33 14.20 -7.02
C ALA A 64 -20.19 13.54 -6.23
N ILE A 65 -19.34 14.37 -5.60
CA ILE A 65 -18.36 13.94 -4.60
C ILE A 65 -18.62 14.73 -3.33
N THR A 66 -19.11 14.05 -2.29
CA THR A 66 -19.45 14.70 -1.02
C THR A 66 -18.22 15.21 -0.27
N TYR A 67 -18.42 16.20 0.61
CA TYR A 67 -17.39 16.74 1.50
C TYR A 67 -16.60 15.65 2.23
N SER A 68 -17.28 14.66 2.80
CA SER A 68 -16.61 13.56 3.52
C SER A 68 -15.77 12.70 2.58
N ARG A 69 -16.26 12.44 1.38
CA ARG A 69 -15.54 11.62 0.41
C ARG A 69 -14.30 12.33 -0.13
N ILE A 70 -14.38 13.61 -0.48
CA ILE A 70 -13.19 14.35 -0.94
C ILE A 70 -12.13 14.48 0.16
N ARG A 71 -12.54 14.72 1.41
CA ARG A 71 -11.63 14.70 2.54
C ARG A 71 -10.94 13.33 2.68
N ASP A 72 -11.69 12.23 2.56
CA ASP A 72 -11.15 10.87 2.67
C ASP A 72 -10.19 10.54 1.52
N ILE A 73 -10.45 11.06 0.30
CA ILE A 73 -9.54 10.93 -0.86
C ILE A 73 -8.24 11.69 -0.59
N ARG A 74 -8.30 12.95 -0.20
CA ARG A 74 -7.12 13.79 0.08
C ARG A 74 -6.25 13.25 1.20
N SER A 75 -6.88 12.75 2.28
CA SER A 75 -6.16 12.18 3.41
C SER A 75 -5.74 10.72 3.21
N GLY A 76 -6.24 10.06 2.15
CA GLY A 76 -6.00 8.66 1.89
C GLY A 76 -6.47 7.70 2.99
N LEU A 77 -7.41 8.12 3.84
CA LEU A 77 -7.83 7.34 5.02
C LEU A 77 -8.81 6.20 4.71
N ARG A 78 -9.55 6.31 3.63
CA ARG A 78 -10.54 5.30 3.21
C ARG A 78 -10.22 4.84 1.80
N GLY A 79 -10.70 3.66 1.45
CA GLY A 79 -10.42 2.91 0.22
C GLY A 79 -10.10 3.72 -1.05
N PRO A 80 -9.56 3.07 -2.06
CA PRO A 80 -9.04 3.73 -3.26
C PRO A 80 -10.07 4.62 -3.94
N ILE A 81 -9.61 5.59 -4.72
CA ILE A 81 -10.47 6.43 -5.54
C ILE A 81 -11.12 5.59 -6.65
N ARG A 82 -12.37 5.86 -6.97
CA ARG A 82 -13.04 5.27 -8.12
C ARG A 82 -12.67 6.04 -9.38
N LEU A 83 -12.57 5.35 -10.50
CA LEU A 83 -12.30 6.01 -11.79
C LEU A 83 -13.29 7.13 -12.10
N SER A 84 -14.57 6.94 -11.77
CA SER A 84 -15.58 7.99 -11.96
C SER A 84 -15.34 9.23 -11.11
N GLU A 85 -14.89 9.06 -9.86
CA GLU A 85 -14.53 10.17 -8.97
C GLU A 85 -13.30 10.91 -9.51
N PHE A 86 -12.29 10.18 -9.95
CA PHE A 86 -11.08 10.73 -10.56
C PHE A 86 -11.41 11.59 -11.80
N LEU A 87 -12.25 11.07 -12.70
CA LEU A 87 -12.66 11.82 -13.90
C LEU A 87 -13.45 13.09 -13.56
N ILE A 88 -14.33 13.05 -12.55
CA ILE A 88 -15.06 14.22 -12.06
C ILE A 88 -14.08 15.26 -11.49
N ILE A 89 -13.06 14.84 -10.75
CA ILE A 89 -12.03 15.73 -10.20
C ILE A 89 -11.26 16.41 -11.33
N CYS A 90 -10.76 15.64 -12.29
CA CYS A 90 -10.05 16.20 -13.45
C CYS A 90 -10.90 17.19 -14.22
N GLN A 91 -12.16 16.85 -14.47
CA GLN A 91 -13.09 17.73 -15.19
C GLN A 91 -13.37 19.02 -14.41
N THR A 92 -13.57 18.94 -13.09
CA THR A 92 -13.86 20.12 -12.25
C THR A 92 -12.65 21.03 -12.13
N CYS A 93 -11.44 20.45 -12.12
CA CYS A 93 -10.18 21.20 -12.07
C CYS A 93 -9.68 21.64 -13.46
N ASP A 94 -10.39 21.31 -14.54
CA ASP A 94 -9.98 21.61 -15.92
C ASP A 94 -8.56 21.13 -16.23
N VAL A 95 -8.30 19.83 -15.96
CA VAL A 95 -7.03 19.15 -16.25
C VAL A 95 -7.27 17.91 -17.10
N ASP A 96 -6.27 17.54 -17.89
CA ASP A 96 -6.33 16.32 -18.71
C ASP A 96 -6.15 15.08 -17.82
N PRO A 97 -7.16 14.19 -17.75
CA PRO A 97 -7.07 12.99 -16.92
C PRO A 97 -5.94 12.05 -17.34
N VAL A 98 -5.53 12.05 -18.62
CA VAL A 98 -4.43 11.18 -19.09
C VAL A 98 -3.09 11.71 -18.59
N VAL A 99 -2.89 13.03 -18.59
CA VAL A 99 -1.69 13.66 -18.06
C VAL A 99 -1.59 13.40 -16.56
N THR A 100 -2.66 13.71 -15.82
CA THR A 100 -2.71 13.49 -14.37
C THR A 100 -2.51 12.01 -13.99
N LEU A 101 -3.09 11.08 -14.75
CA LEU A 101 -2.86 9.65 -14.51
C LEU A 101 -1.39 9.25 -14.73
N ARG A 102 -0.73 9.84 -15.72
CA ARG A 102 0.69 9.59 -15.97
C ARG A 102 1.56 10.09 -14.81
N GLU A 103 1.24 11.24 -14.26
CA GLU A 103 1.90 11.80 -13.07
C GLU A 103 1.73 10.86 -11.88
N ILE A 104 0.50 10.37 -11.64
CA ILE A 104 0.21 9.39 -10.58
C ILE A 104 1.07 8.12 -10.74
N VAL A 105 1.16 7.58 -11.95
CA VAL A 105 1.96 6.37 -12.22
C VAL A 105 3.45 6.62 -11.97
N THR A 106 3.96 7.78 -12.38
CA THR A 106 5.36 8.16 -12.17
C THR A 106 5.68 8.27 -10.69
N GLU A 107 4.83 8.95 -9.93
CA GLU A 107 4.98 9.11 -8.48
C GLU A 107 4.84 7.77 -7.74
N ALA A 108 3.93 6.91 -8.17
CA ALA A 108 3.79 5.57 -7.60
C ALA A 108 5.07 4.73 -7.77
N HIS A 109 5.73 4.79 -8.93
CA HIS A 109 7.02 4.13 -9.15
C HIS A 109 8.11 4.69 -8.25
N HIS A 110 8.18 6.01 -8.09
CA HIS A 110 9.14 6.65 -7.19
C HIS A 110 8.96 6.17 -5.74
N LEU A 111 7.73 6.14 -5.25
CA LEU A 111 7.41 5.62 -3.91
C LEU A 111 7.78 4.14 -3.75
N GLU A 112 7.57 3.31 -4.77
CA GLU A 112 7.96 1.89 -4.75
C GLU A 112 9.48 1.72 -4.69
N GLU A 113 10.22 2.51 -5.45
CA GLU A 113 11.69 2.49 -5.42
C GLU A 113 12.23 2.92 -4.05
N GLU A 114 11.66 3.97 -3.46
CA GLU A 114 12.03 4.43 -2.11
C GLU A 114 11.74 3.36 -1.05
N GLN A 115 10.56 2.75 -1.09
CA GLN A 115 10.20 1.66 -0.17
C GLN A 115 11.11 0.45 -0.33
N THR A 116 11.47 0.09 -1.56
CA THR A 116 12.38 -1.02 -1.84
C THR A 116 13.78 -0.72 -1.32
N ARG A 117 14.28 0.51 -1.52
CA ARG A 117 15.57 0.97 -1.00
C ARG A 117 15.59 0.96 0.53
N ALA A 118 14.54 1.47 1.15
CA ALA A 118 14.42 1.49 2.61
C ALA A 118 14.38 0.07 3.20
N ARG A 119 13.67 -0.86 2.56
CA ARG A 119 13.67 -2.29 2.97
C ARG A 119 15.03 -2.93 2.81
N GLY A 120 15.73 -2.65 1.70
CA GLY A 120 17.09 -3.14 1.47
C GLY A 120 18.06 -2.68 2.55
N LEU A 121 18.02 -1.41 2.92
CA LEU A 121 18.84 -0.86 4.00
C LEU A 121 18.52 -1.49 5.35
N ALA A 122 17.24 -1.64 5.69
CA ALA A 122 16.82 -2.26 6.95
C ALA A 122 17.29 -3.74 7.08
N VAL A 123 17.21 -4.50 5.97
CA VAL A 123 17.73 -5.88 5.96
C VAL A 123 19.23 -5.91 6.14
N THR A 124 19.96 -4.96 5.55
CA THR A 124 21.43 -4.86 5.70
C THR A 124 21.81 -4.52 7.13
N ASP A 125 21.13 -3.55 7.75
CA ASP A 125 21.38 -3.14 9.14
C ASP A 125 21.09 -4.30 10.13
N GLU A 126 20.01 -5.05 9.91
CA GLU A 126 19.70 -6.23 10.72
C GLU A 126 20.77 -7.33 10.55
N ALA A 127 21.25 -7.55 9.33
CA ALA A 127 22.33 -8.50 9.06
C ALA A 127 23.63 -8.07 9.73
N ILE A 128 24.00 -6.79 9.64
CA ILE A 128 25.17 -6.23 10.32
C ILE A 128 25.07 -6.39 11.84
N ASN A 129 23.92 -6.05 12.41
CA ASN A 129 23.68 -6.18 13.85
C ASN A 129 23.75 -7.64 14.31
N ARG A 130 23.27 -8.59 13.51
CA ARG A 130 23.35 -10.03 13.79
C ARG A 130 24.80 -10.51 13.76
N ILE A 131 25.58 -10.11 12.77
CA ILE A 131 27.01 -10.43 12.66
C ILE A 131 27.78 -9.83 13.84
N ALA A 132 27.47 -8.58 14.21
CA ALA A 132 28.10 -7.91 15.33
C ALA A 132 27.76 -8.52 16.68
N ALA A 133 26.58 -9.11 16.84
CA ALA A 133 26.16 -9.80 18.06
C ALA A 133 26.79 -11.19 18.23
N HIS A 134 27.08 -11.87 17.12
CA HIS A 134 27.62 -13.23 17.10
C HIS A 134 28.73 -13.35 16.05
N PRO A 135 29.90 -12.68 16.26
CA PRO A 135 31.02 -12.71 15.32
C PRO A 135 31.61 -14.11 15.18
N GLU A 136 31.51 -14.93 16.22
CA GLU A 136 31.99 -16.32 16.28
C GLU A 136 31.31 -17.22 15.22
N ASP A 137 30.09 -16.96 14.84
CA ASP A 137 29.37 -17.75 13.85
C ASP A 137 29.85 -17.50 12.41
N TYR A 138 30.57 -16.40 12.17
CA TYR A 138 31.01 -15.95 10.85
C TYR A 138 32.51 -16.03 10.60
N ASP A 139 33.31 -16.38 11.63
CA ASP A 139 34.77 -16.36 11.56
C ASP A 139 35.36 -17.62 10.87
N THR A 140 34.53 -18.60 10.54
CA THR A 140 35.01 -19.91 10.01
C THR A 140 35.40 -19.87 8.54
N ALA A 141 35.01 -18.84 7.76
CA ALA A 141 35.31 -18.83 6.33
C ALA A 141 36.70 -18.30 5.95
N ALA A 142 37.33 -17.52 6.83
CA ALA A 142 38.62 -16.88 6.55
C ALA A 142 39.85 -17.77 6.87
N HIS A 143 39.68 -18.82 7.65
CA HIS A 143 40.80 -19.66 8.12
C HIS A 143 40.99 -20.98 7.34
N THR A 144 40.13 -21.31 6.40
CA THR A 144 40.19 -22.62 5.70
C THR A 144 40.60 -22.50 4.25
N ASP A 145 41.52 -21.59 3.91
CA ASP A 145 42.15 -21.62 2.58
C ASP A 145 43.32 -22.62 2.66
N PRO A 146 43.17 -23.82 2.04
CA PRO A 146 44.23 -24.82 2.01
C PRO A 146 45.49 -24.38 1.23
N ASN A 147 45.40 -23.30 0.46
CA ASN A 147 46.49 -22.75 -0.34
C ASN A 147 47.33 -21.70 0.43
N LYS A 148 46.88 -21.25 1.60
CA LYS A 148 47.60 -20.22 2.38
C LYS A 148 48.99 -20.68 2.84
N MET A 149 49.15 -21.96 3.03
CA MET A 149 50.47 -22.54 3.37
C MET A 149 51.44 -22.62 2.17
N LEU A 150 50.91 -22.67 0.94
CA LEU A 150 51.77 -22.73 -0.27
C LEU A 150 52.33 -21.36 -0.66
N GLU A 151 51.66 -20.27 -0.27
CA GLU A 151 52.14 -18.91 -0.56
C GLU A 151 53.33 -18.49 0.32
N THR A 152 53.50 -19.13 1.47
CA THR A 152 54.65 -18.85 2.38
C THR A 152 55.95 -19.55 1.98
N GLU A 153 55.90 -20.54 1.08
CA GLU A 153 57.08 -21.32 0.66
C GLU A 153 57.69 -20.89 -0.67
N THR A 154 57.13 -19.89 -1.39
CA THR A 154 57.71 -19.34 -2.60
C THR A 154 58.83 -18.35 -2.26
N PRO A 155 60.11 -18.65 -2.55
CA PRO A 155 61.18 -17.69 -2.38
C PRO A 155 60.95 -16.49 -3.28
N ARG A 156 61.05 -15.30 -2.74
CA ARG A 156 61.09 -14.09 -3.52
C ARG A 156 62.51 -13.89 -4.02
N ASP A 157 62.71 -14.07 -5.33
CA ASP A 157 63.91 -13.63 -6.05
C ASP A 157 63.97 -12.11 -6.14
#